data_c50261e6cc91aa29aa379c6305461f5f
#
_entry.id   c50261e6cc91aa29aa379c6305461f5f
#
_cell.length_a   1.000
_cell.length_b   1.000
_cell.length_c   1.000
_cell.angle_alpha   90.00
_cell.angle_beta   90.00
_cell.angle_gamma   90.00
#
_symmetry.space_group_name_H-M   'P 1'
#
loop_
_entity.id
_entity.type
_entity.pdbx_description
1 polymer ?
#
loop_
_entity_poly.entity_id
_entity_poly.type
_entity_poly.pdbx_seq_one_letter_code
_entity_poly.pdbx_strand_id
1 'polypeptide(L)'
;MNKRDLIRKIASDARLTNLEAGRALNAFLDGVQSSLVRGDRVTLVGFGTFATSQHKARLVRDPRRGGTMEIAARRVARFAPGLDLKAAVQNSSKANRQTS
;
A
#
# COMPACT_ATOMS: atom_id res chain seq x y z
N MET A 1 -0.70 -13.87 -2.86
CA MET A 1 0.54 -13.46 -3.59
C MET A 1 1.47 -12.76 -2.62
N ASN A 2 2.69 -13.20 -2.55
CA ASN A 2 3.71 -12.55 -1.71
C ASN A 2 4.75 -11.87 -2.61
N LYS A 3 5.79 -11.30 -2.00
CA LYS A 3 6.83 -10.58 -2.75
C LYS A 3 7.54 -11.49 -3.74
N ARG A 4 7.82 -12.73 -3.35
CA ARG A 4 8.50 -13.71 -4.22
C ARG A 4 7.64 -14.03 -5.45
N ASP A 5 6.34 -14.22 -5.25
CA ASP A 5 5.40 -14.48 -6.34
C ASP A 5 5.32 -13.29 -7.28
N LEU A 6 5.32 -12.08 -6.71
CA LEU A 6 5.28 -10.85 -7.51
C LEU A 6 6.54 -10.70 -8.36
N ILE A 7 7.72 -11.02 -7.79
CA ILE A 7 8.98 -11.00 -8.54
C ILE A 7 8.92 -11.95 -9.73
N ARG A 8 8.40 -13.16 -9.53
CA ARG A 8 8.26 -14.14 -10.61
C ARG A 8 7.33 -13.63 -11.70
N LYS A 9 6.23 -13.00 -11.31
CA LYS A 9 5.28 -12.44 -12.27
C LYS A 9 5.92 -11.31 -13.07
N ILE A 10 6.63 -10.41 -12.41
CA ILE A 10 7.34 -9.32 -13.09
C ILE A 10 8.37 -9.88 -14.07
N ALA A 11 9.14 -10.87 -13.62
CA ALA A 11 10.15 -11.49 -14.47
C ALA A 11 9.53 -12.07 -15.74
N SER A 12 8.41 -12.78 -15.58
CA SER A 12 7.71 -13.40 -16.71
C SER A 12 7.12 -12.35 -17.64
N ASP A 13 6.37 -11.39 -17.10
CA ASP A 13 5.64 -10.40 -17.90
C ASP A 13 6.57 -9.41 -18.59
N ALA A 14 7.65 -9.01 -17.92
CA ALA A 14 8.59 -8.02 -18.44
C ALA A 14 9.80 -8.66 -19.16
N ARG A 15 9.83 -9.98 -19.23
CA ARG A 15 10.95 -10.73 -19.85
C ARG A 15 12.28 -10.40 -19.20
N LEU A 16 12.29 -10.44 -17.88
CA LEU A 16 13.50 -10.24 -17.09
C LEU A 16 13.84 -11.53 -16.37
N THR A 17 15.09 -11.62 -15.91
CA THR A 17 15.45 -12.68 -14.97
C THR A 17 14.82 -12.39 -13.61
N ASN A 18 14.74 -13.41 -12.75
CA ASN A 18 14.25 -13.21 -11.39
C ASN A 18 15.12 -12.20 -10.63
N LEU A 19 16.43 -12.23 -10.85
CA LEU A 19 17.35 -11.29 -10.22
C LEU A 19 17.05 -9.85 -10.67
N GLU A 20 16.89 -9.64 -11.97
CA GLU A 20 16.56 -8.32 -12.51
C GLU A 20 15.22 -7.82 -12.01
N ALA A 21 14.20 -8.69 -12.01
CA ALA A 21 12.86 -8.33 -11.52
C ALA A 21 12.89 -7.98 -10.04
N GLY A 22 13.66 -8.72 -9.24
CA GLY A 22 13.84 -8.43 -7.81
C GLY A 22 14.49 -7.09 -7.58
N ARG A 23 15.51 -6.76 -8.35
CA ARG A 23 16.18 -5.46 -8.28
C ARG A 23 15.25 -4.33 -8.65
N ALA A 24 14.47 -4.51 -9.71
CA ALA A 24 13.51 -3.50 -10.15
C ALA A 24 12.45 -3.25 -9.10
N LEU A 25 11.89 -4.32 -8.52
CA LEU A 25 10.88 -4.19 -7.48
C LEU A 25 11.45 -3.52 -6.23
N ASN A 26 12.65 -3.90 -5.81
CA ASN A 26 13.27 -3.28 -4.64
C ASN A 26 13.55 -1.79 -4.88
N ALA A 27 14.00 -1.42 -6.07
CA ALA A 27 14.22 -0.02 -6.41
C ALA A 27 12.92 0.78 -6.35
N PHE A 28 11.82 0.19 -6.84
CA PHE A 28 10.50 0.81 -6.76
C PHE A 28 10.07 1.01 -5.31
N LEU A 29 10.18 -0.04 -4.49
CA LEU A 29 9.77 0.04 -3.08
C LEU A 29 10.62 1.05 -2.31
N ASP A 30 11.92 1.09 -2.55
CA ASP A 30 12.80 2.07 -1.93
C ASP A 30 12.45 3.49 -2.34
N GLY A 31 12.09 3.70 -3.61
CA GLY A 31 11.67 5.00 -4.10
C GLY A 31 10.40 5.49 -3.42
N VAL A 32 9.40 4.60 -3.29
CA VAL A 32 8.16 4.93 -2.58
C VAL A 32 8.45 5.25 -1.12
N GLN A 33 9.22 4.40 -0.45
CA GLN A 33 9.55 4.59 0.96
C GLN A 33 10.28 5.90 1.20
N SER A 34 11.30 6.19 0.40
CA SER A 34 12.08 7.42 0.53
C SER A 34 11.22 8.68 0.33
N SER A 35 10.32 8.63 -0.63
CA SER A 35 9.41 9.76 -0.89
C SER A 35 8.49 10.00 0.30
N LEU A 36 7.91 8.93 0.84
CA LEU A 36 7.00 9.04 1.98
C LEU A 36 7.73 9.52 3.24
N VAL A 37 8.97 9.09 3.45
CA VAL A 37 9.78 9.56 4.58
C VAL A 37 9.99 11.07 4.51
N ARG A 38 10.18 11.61 3.29
CA ARG A 38 10.31 13.06 3.09
C ARG A 38 8.97 13.80 3.16
N GLY A 39 7.86 13.09 3.22
CA GLY A 39 6.53 13.70 3.21
C GLY A 39 5.97 13.94 1.82
N ASP A 40 6.62 13.45 0.79
CA ASP A 40 6.16 13.58 -0.60
C ASP A 40 5.19 12.45 -0.92
N ARG A 41 4.22 12.74 -1.79
CA ARG A 41 3.32 11.68 -2.25
C ARG A 41 3.87 11.08 -3.55
N VAL A 42 3.50 9.82 -3.78
CA VAL A 42 3.86 9.10 -5.00
C VAL A 42 2.58 8.73 -5.72
N THR A 43 2.33 9.35 -6.86
CA THR A 43 1.13 9.10 -7.66
C THR A 43 1.49 8.24 -8.86
N LEU A 44 0.82 7.10 -8.96
CA LEU A 44 0.95 6.19 -10.10
C LEU A 44 -0.35 6.27 -10.89
N VAL A 45 -0.29 6.97 -12.01
CA VAL A 45 -1.48 7.20 -12.86
C VAL A 45 -2.10 5.87 -13.25
N GLY A 46 -3.41 5.74 -13.06
CA GLY A 46 -4.13 4.51 -13.35
C GLY A 46 -4.11 3.47 -12.23
N PHE A 47 -3.34 3.72 -11.18
CA PHE A 47 -3.23 2.78 -10.06
C PHE A 47 -3.67 3.40 -8.73
N GLY A 48 -3.01 4.46 -8.31
CA GLY A 48 -3.33 5.10 -7.03
C GLY A 48 -2.22 5.99 -6.53
N THR A 49 -2.41 6.48 -5.31
CA THR A 49 -1.46 7.42 -4.68
C THR A 49 -1.05 6.91 -3.31
N PHE A 50 0.25 6.88 -3.08
CA PHE A 50 0.83 6.66 -1.76
C PHE A 50 1.11 8.02 -1.13
N ALA A 51 0.71 8.19 0.12
CA ALA A 51 0.88 9.46 0.83
C ALA A 51 1.04 9.19 2.32
N THR A 52 1.30 10.24 3.08
CA THR A 52 1.31 10.15 4.54
C THR A 52 0.19 10.99 5.11
N SER A 53 -0.29 10.60 6.28
CA SER A 53 -1.27 11.33 7.07
C SER A 53 -0.72 11.54 8.46
N GLN A 54 -0.94 12.73 9.00
CA GLN A 54 -0.58 13.04 10.38
C GLN A 54 -1.76 12.76 11.28
N HIS A 55 -1.59 11.90 12.26
CA HIS A 55 -2.57 11.65 13.30
C HIS A 55 -2.15 12.40 14.55
N LYS A 56 -3.04 13.25 15.05
CA LYS A 56 -2.78 14.03 16.26
C LYS A 56 -2.82 13.12 17.49
N ALA A 57 -2.11 13.52 18.54
CA ALA A 57 -2.25 12.89 19.84
C ALA A 57 -3.72 12.96 20.29
N ARG A 58 -4.20 11.91 20.91
CA ARG A 58 -5.59 11.86 21.37
C ARG A 58 -5.72 10.99 22.61
N LEU A 59 -6.79 11.21 23.36
CA LEU A 59 -7.13 10.38 24.50
C LEU A 59 -8.17 9.36 24.05
N VAL A 60 -7.94 8.11 24.42
CA VAL A 60 -8.88 7.04 24.16
C VAL A 60 -9.15 6.27 25.45
N ARG A 61 -10.27 5.57 25.49
CA ARG A 61 -10.63 4.75 26.64
C ARG A 61 -9.74 3.52 26.67
N ASP A 62 -9.19 3.23 27.86
CA ASP A 62 -8.39 2.04 28.06
C ASP A 62 -9.34 0.86 28.35
N PRO A 63 -9.44 -0.13 27.45
CA PRO A 63 -10.36 -1.26 27.65
C PRO A 63 -9.92 -2.23 28.72
N ARG A 64 -8.67 -2.17 29.15
CA ARG A 64 -8.12 -3.11 30.14
C ARG A 64 -8.16 -2.57 31.55
N ARG A 65 -7.78 -1.31 31.74
CA ARG A 65 -7.63 -0.70 33.05
C ARG A 65 -8.78 0.21 33.44
N GLY A 66 -9.61 0.58 32.46
CA GLY A 66 -10.57 1.66 32.64
C GLY A 66 -9.83 3.01 32.58
N GLY A 67 -10.60 4.10 32.59
CA GLY A 67 -10.01 5.43 32.42
C GLY A 67 -9.57 5.70 31.02
N THR A 68 -8.64 6.64 30.86
CA THR A 68 -8.17 7.07 29.55
C THR A 68 -6.68 6.83 29.40
N MET A 69 -6.26 6.63 28.15
CA MET A 69 -4.85 6.56 27.81
C MET A 69 -4.57 7.48 26.62
N GLU A 70 -3.36 8.02 26.57
CA GLU A 70 -2.95 8.90 25.48
C GLU A 70 -2.30 8.11 24.36
N ILE A 71 -2.78 8.36 23.14
CA ILE A 71 -2.12 7.87 21.92
C ILE A 71 -1.32 9.02 21.36
N ALA A 72 -0.01 8.83 21.24
CA ALA A 72 0.90 9.87 20.75
C ALA A 72 0.61 10.22 19.29
N ALA A 73 0.90 11.45 18.92
CA ALA A 73 0.84 11.87 17.52
C ALA A 73 1.80 11.03 16.68
N ARG A 74 1.38 10.68 15.48
CA ARG A 74 2.21 9.87 14.58
C ARG A 74 1.86 10.14 13.13
N ARG A 75 2.83 9.89 12.27
CA ARG A 75 2.63 9.96 10.83
C ARG A 75 2.50 8.53 10.30
N VAL A 76 1.49 8.30 9.47
CA VAL A 76 1.21 6.97 8.93
C VAL A 76 1.21 7.00 7.41
N ALA A 77 1.62 5.89 6.81
CA ALA A 77 1.55 5.72 5.37
C ALA A 77 0.13 5.32 4.97
N ARG A 78 -0.35 5.86 3.86
CA ARG A 78 -1.68 5.57 3.34
C ARG A 78 -1.61 5.33 1.84
N PHE A 79 -2.50 4.48 1.36
CA PHE A 79 -2.68 4.26 -0.07
C PHE A 79 -4.12 4.58 -0.45
N ALA A 80 -4.29 5.45 -1.44
CA ALA A 80 -5.60 5.78 -1.99
C ALA A 80 -5.68 5.19 -3.40
N PRO A 81 -6.53 4.18 -3.63
CA PRO A 81 -6.64 3.59 -4.97
C PRO A 81 -7.25 4.58 -5.95
N GLY A 82 -6.77 4.53 -7.20
CA GLY A 82 -7.33 5.33 -8.28
C GLY A 82 -8.63 4.74 -8.81
N LEU A 83 -9.30 5.47 -9.68
CA LEU A 83 -10.59 5.05 -10.23
C LEU A 83 -10.47 3.74 -11.00
N ASP A 84 -9.44 3.57 -11.79
CA ASP A 84 -9.26 2.36 -12.59
C ASP A 84 -9.07 1.13 -11.70
N LEU A 85 -8.27 1.26 -10.65
CA LEU A 85 -8.05 0.16 -9.71
C LEU A 85 -9.34 -0.17 -8.95
N LYS A 86 -10.06 0.85 -8.49
CA LYS A 86 -11.34 0.65 -7.80
C LYS A 86 -12.33 -0.09 -8.69
N ALA A 87 -12.44 0.34 -9.94
CA ALA A 87 -13.37 -0.28 -10.89
C ALA A 87 -13.00 -1.74 -11.15
N ALA A 88 -11.71 -2.02 -11.33
CA ALA A 88 -11.23 -3.38 -11.57
C ALA A 88 -11.55 -4.30 -10.39
N VAL A 89 -11.32 -3.82 -9.18
CA VAL A 89 -11.60 -4.60 -7.96
C VAL A 89 -13.10 -4.83 -7.79
N GLN A 90 -13.92 -3.80 -8.01
CA GLN A 90 -15.37 -3.91 -7.91
C GLN A 90 -15.93 -4.92 -8.90
N ASN A 91 -15.50 -4.86 -10.15
CA ASN A 91 -15.97 -5.76 -11.19
C ASN A 91 -15.55 -7.21 -10.91
N SER A 92 -14.32 -7.40 -10.45
CA SER A 92 -13.82 -8.72 -10.07
C SER A 92 -14.59 -9.28 -8.87
N SER A 93 -14.91 -8.44 -7.88
CA SER A 93 -15.69 -8.83 -6.71
C SER A 93 -17.08 -9.32 -7.09
N LYS A 94 -17.75 -8.63 -8.04
CA LYS A 94 -19.06 -9.05 -8.55
C LYS A 94 -18.96 -10.40 -9.25
N ALA A 95 -17.94 -10.60 -10.07
CA ALA A 95 -17.71 -11.86 -10.76
C ALA A 95 -17.48 -12.99 -9.77
N ASN A 96 -16.70 -12.73 -8.73
CA ASN A 96 -16.41 -13.73 -7.70
C ASN A 96 -17.63 -14.14 -6.92
N ARG A 97 -18.56 -13.23 -6.66
CA ARG A 97 -19.81 -13.56 -5.99
C ARG A 97 -20.65 -14.54 -6.78
N GLN A 98 -20.59 -14.43 -8.10
CA GLN A 98 -21.36 -15.32 -8.98
C GLN A 98 -20.77 -16.71 -9.06
N THR A 99 -19.46 -16.83 -8.83
CA THR A 99 -18.75 -18.10 -8.96
C THR A 99 -18.56 -18.81 -7.63
N SER A 100 -18.69 -18.11 -6.56
CA SER A 100 -18.59 -18.71 -5.22
C SER A 100 -19.99 -18.90 -4.62
#